data_6b92d0ffb9651e4db8f237fcb67d6354
#
_entry.id   6b92d0ffb9651e4db8f237fcb67d6354
#
_cell.length_a   1.000
_cell.length_b   1.000
_cell.length_c   1.000
_cell.angle_alpha   90.00
_cell.angle_beta   90.00
_cell.angle_gamma   90.00
#
_symmetry.space_group_name_H-M   'P 1'
#
loop_
_entity.id
_entity.type
_entity.pdbx_description
1 polymer ?
#
loop_
_entity_poly.entity_id
_entity_poly.type
_entity_poly.pdbx_seq_one_letter_code
_entity_poly.pdbx_strand_id
1 'polypeptide(L)'
;KYFSGRISKESERLTELVHRLIDLQKAQSAAAMLNAERLSVLSVAREALAENQVKAESKHISLVLSVNGRQVLVHANAEELAKEAEQNLDVFVVADHETIKTAVKNLVENAINYSPEHTTVAVGIGIESGKVAIRVVDQGIGIPAASLSRIFERFYRVDPARSRETGGTGLGLAITKHCVEDCGGTISVWSREGEGSTFTITMPQASGAAEPDHPADSANDNTREKKQSGHSTTTENEENH
;
A
#
# COMPACT_ATOMS: atom_id res chain seq x y z
N LYS A 1 -42.09 8.54 1.74
CA LYS A 1 -40.78 9.02 1.21
C LYS A 1 -39.70 9.17 2.31
N TYR A 2 -40.05 9.63 3.54
CA TYR A 2 -39.06 9.87 4.61
C TYR A 2 -38.48 8.56 5.20
N PHE A 3 -39.30 7.51 5.36
CA PHE A 3 -38.87 6.21 5.88
C PHE A 3 -38.00 5.41 4.88
N SER A 4 -38.31 5.47 3.59
CA SER A 4 -37.53 4.75 2.56
C SER A 4 -36.09 5.29 2.43
N GLY A 5 -35.89 6.62 2.54
CA GLY A 5 -34.55 7.20 2.51
C GLY A 5 -33.67 6.86 3.73
N ARG A 6 -34.28 6.68 4.91
CA ARG A 6 -33.54 6.26 6.11
C ARG A 6 -33.15 4.77 6.04
N ILE A 7 -34.02 3.92 5.53
CA ILE A 7 -33.75 2.49 5.32
C ILE A 7 -32.64 2.31 4.29
N SER A 8 -32.67 3.03 3.17
CA SER A 8 -31.60 2.98 2.16
C SER A 8 -30.24 3.37 2.76
N LYS A 9 -30.19 4.49 3.49
CA LYS A 9 -28.94 4.97 4.12
C LYS A 9 -28.39 4.01 5.17
N GLU A 10 -29.25 3.37 5.94
CA GLU A 10 -28.82 2.38 6.95
C GLU A 10 -28.41 1.06 6.31
N SER A 11 -29.04 0.66 5.18
CA SER A 11 -28.62 -0.51 4.39
C SER A 11 -27.25 -0.28 3.74
N GLU A 12 -27.00 0.89 3.16
CA GLU A 12 -25.69 1.27 2.61
C GLU A 12 -24.61 1.22 3.69
N ARG A 13 -24.92 1.74 4.89
CA ARG A 13 -24.00 1.70 6.02
C ARG A 13 -23.69 0.29 6.51
N LEU A 14 -24.70 -0.60 6.57
CA LEU A 14 -24.48 -2.00 6.93
C LEU A 14 -23.63 -2.71 5.88
N THR A 15 -23.84 -2.45 4.60
CA THR A 15 -23.03 -2.98 3.51
C THR A 15 -21.58 -2.53 3.63
N GLU A 16 -21.35 -1.26 3.93
CA GLU A 16 -20.00 -0.72 4.17
C GLU A 16 -19.34 -1.38 5.39
N LEU A 17 -20.07 -1.59 6.47
CA LEU A 17 -19.56 -2.30 7.66
C LEU A 17 -19.14 -3.73 7.33
N VAL A 18 -19.94 -4.45 6.54
CA VAL A 18 -19.63 -5.83 6.11
C VAL A 18 -18.37 -5.84 5.23
N HIS A 19 -18.24 -4.92 4.26
CA HIS A 19 -17.04 -4.83 3.45
C HIS A 19 -15.81 -4.55 4.29
N ARG A 20 -15.86 -3.61 5.22
CA ARG A 20 -14.74 -3.29 6.13
C ARG A 20 -14.41 -4.45 7.08
N LEU A 21 -15.39 -5.27 7.46
CA LEU A 21 -15.14 -6.48 8.25
C LEU A 21 -14.42 -7.55 7.41
N ILE A 22 -14.79 -7.69 6.14
CA ILE A 22 -14.12 -8.58 5.18
C ILE A 22 -12.68 -8.11 4.95
N ASP A 23 -12.46 -6.81 4.78
CA ASP A 23 -11.12 -6.23 4.63
C ASP A 23 -10.27 -6.48 5.88
N LEU A 24 -10.86 -6.35 7.06
CA LEU A 24 -10.19 -6.68 8.33
C LEU A 24 -9.82 -8.18 8.42
N GLN A 25 -10.69 -9.07 7.95
CA GLN A 25 -10.39 -10.51 7.91
C GLN A 25 -9.32 -10.86 6.90
N LYS A 26 -9.33 -10.22 5.72
CA LYS A 26 -8.28 -10.39 4.72
C LYS A 26 -6.92 -9.90 5.24
N ALA A 27 -6.91 -8.74 5.90
CA ALA A 27 -5.72 -8.22 6.53
C ALA A 27 -5.19 -9.14 7.65
N GLN A 28 -6.03 -9.90 8.34
CA GLN A 28 -5.63 -10.88 9.37
C GLN A 28 -5.13 -12.22 8.83
N SER A 29 -5.25 -12.46 7.53
CA SER A 29 -4.75 -13.70 6.95
C SER A 29 -3.27 -13.54 6.59
N ALA A 30 -2.43 -14.50 6.97
CA ALA A 30 -1.01 -14.57 6.61
C ALA A 30 -0.74 -14.53 5.08
N ALA A 31 -1.78 -14.34 4.28
CA ALA A 31 -1.72 -14.26 2.83
C ALA A 31 -1.07 -12.97 2.30
N ALA A 32 -1.04 -11.89 3.08
CA ALA A 32 -0.41 -10.62 2.66
C ALA A 32 1.10 -10.77 2.37
N MET A 33 1.80 -11.66 3.09
CA MET A 33 3.20 -11.96 2.84
C MET A 33 3.42 -12.92 1.65
N LEU A 34 2.40 -13.70 1.27
CA LEU A 34 2.50 -14.63 0.14
C LEU A 34 2.44 -13.92 -1.22
N ASN A 35 1.81 -12.74 -1.27
CA ASN A 35 1.66 -11.92 -2.47
C ASN A 35 2.57 -10.67 -2.45
N ALA A 36 3.57 -10.66 -1.57
CA ALA A 36 4.47 -9.52 -1.47
C ALA A 36 5.35 -9.42 -2.73
N GLU A 37 5.31 -8.28 -3.38
CA GLU A 37 6.09 -7.95 -4.56
C GLU A 37 6.79 -6.60 -4.40
N ARG A 38 7.77 -6.32 -5.26
CA ARG A 38 8.40 -5.01 -5.31
C ARG A 38 7.47 -4.04 -6.02
N LEU A 39 6.92 -3.07 -5.31
CA LEU A 39 5.95 -2.13 -5.83
C LEU A 39 6.40 -0.68 -5.65
N SER A 40 5.98 0.17 -6.60
CA SER A 40 6.14 1.61 -6.56
C SER A 40 5.15 2.22 -5.59
N VAL A 41 5.66 2.89 -4.55
CA VAL A 41 4.83 3.60 -3.57
C VAL A 41 4.11 4.79 -4.21
N LEU A 42 4.71 5.38 -5.23
CA LEU A 42 4.10 6.47 -6.01
C LEU A 42 2.86 5.98 -6.77
N SER A 43 2.92 4.80 -7.40
CA SER A 43 1.76 4.19 -8.07
C SER A 43 0.62 3.92 -7.08
N VAL A 44 0.93 3.29 -5.95
CA VAL A 44 -0.05 3.00 -4.89
C VAL A 44 -0.72 4.28 -4.36
N ALA A 45 0.07 5.34 -4.13
CA ALA A 45 -0.47 6.61 -3.66
C ALA A 45 -1.40 7.27 -4.69
N ARG A 46 -1.07 7.20 -5.99
CA ARG A 46 -1.95 7.69 -7.08
C ARG A 46 -3.27 6.96 -7.11
N GLU A 47 -3.25 5.64 -7.06
CA GLU A 47 -4.46 4.83 -7.05
C GLU A 47 -5.35 5.17 -5.85
N ALA A 48 -4.77 5.25 -4.65
CA ALA A 48 -5.49 5.61 -3.43
C ALA A 48 -6.11 7.01 -3.50
N LEU A 49 -5.42 7.99 -4.10
CA LEU A 49 -5.93 9.34 -4.31
C LEU A 49 -7.03 9.35 -5.37
N ALA A 50 -6.85 8.63 -6.49
CA ALA A 50 -7.84 8.53 -7.56
C ALA A 50 -9.17 7.94 -7.06
N GLU A 51 -9.12 6.89 -6.23
CA GLU A 51 -10.31 6.29 -5.62
C GLU A 51 -11.06 7.25 -4.67
N ASN A 52 -10.38 8.27 -4.14
CA ASN A 52 -10.98 9.28 -3.24
C ASN A 52 -11.32 10.61 -3.94
N GLN A 53 -11.05 10.74 -5.25
CA GLN A 53 -11.19 11.99 -6.00
C GLN A 53 -12.61 12.57 -5.93
N VAL A 54 -13.62 11.75 -6.25
CA VAL A 54 -15.04 12.19 -6.24
C VAL A 54 -15.46 12.68 -4.86
N LYS A 55 -14.99 12.03 -3.81
CA LYS A 55 -15.29 12.41 -2.43
C LYS A 55 -14.62 13.73 -2.04
N ALA A 56 -13.38 13.95 -2.46
CA ALA A 56 -12.64 15.18 -2.25
C ALA A 56 -13.31 16.35 -3.00
N GLU A 57 -13.68 16.15 -4.27
CA GLU A 57 -14.38 17.14 -5.09
C GLU A 57 -15.71 17.54 -4.50
N SER A 58 -16.51 16.60 -3.97
CA SER A 58 -17.79 16.89 -3.33
C SER A 58 -17.67 17.78 -2.09
N LYS A 59 -16.48 17.88 -1.49
CA LYS A 59 -16.13 18.76 -0.37
C LYS A 59 -15.21 19.92 -0.77
N HIS A 60 -14.94 20.09 -2.06
CA HIS A 60 -13.98 21.10 -2.55
C HIS A 60 -12.60 20.99 -1.90
N ILE A 61 -12.14 19.76 -1.59
CA ILE A 61 -10.83 19.48 -1.01
C ILE A 61 -9.84 19.23 -2.13
N SER A 62 -8.68 19.92 -2.09
CA SER A 62 -7.58 19.69 -3.03
C SER A 62 -6.76 18.50 -2.60
N LEU A 63 -6.53 17.54 -3.51
CA LEU A 63 -5.59 16.42 -3.29
C LEU A 63 -4.23 16.77 -3.89
N VAL A 64 -3.17 16.64 -3.09
CA VAL A 64 -1.80 16.93 -3.49
C VAL A 64 -0.92 15.72 -3.25
N LEU A 65 -0.06 15.39 -4.22
CA LEU A 65 0.92 14.31 -4.13
C LEU A 65 2.32 14.88 -4.29
N SER A 66 3.26 14.42 -3.47
CA SER A 66 4.67 14.81 -3.56
C SER A 66 5.62 13.65 -3.28
N VAL A 67 6.79 13.67 -3.94
CA VAL A 67 7.87 12.71 -3.72
C VAL A 67 9.15 13.49 -3.42
N ASN A 68 9.79 13.19 -2.30
CA ASN A 68 11.00 13.87 -1.83
C ASN A 68 10.88 15.40 -1.86
N GLY A 69 9.70 15.92 -1.48
CA GLY A 69 9.39 17.35 -1.46
C GLY A 69 9.04 17.96 -2.82
N ARG A 70 9.05 17.20 -3.92
CA ARG A 70 8.61 17.66 -5.23
C ARG A 70 7.16 17.27 -5.45
N GLN A 71 6.34 18.20 -5.83
CA GLN A 71 4.96 17.93 -6.21
C GLN A 71 4.91 17.18 -7.54
N VAL A 72 4.07 16.14 -7.59
CA VAL A 72 3.81 15.33 -8.79
C VAL A 72 2.31 15.32 -9.07
N LEU A 73 1.93 14.97 -10.31
CA LEU A 73 0.52 14.90 -10.67
C LEU A 73 -0.16 13.67 -10.06
N VAL A 74 -1.36 13.86 -9.53
CA VAL A 74 -2.20 12.74 -9.07
C VAL A 74 -2.65 11.90 -10.27
N HIS A 75 -3.06 12.57 -11.35
CA HIS A 75 -3.43 11.95 -12.63
C HIS A 75 -2.36 12.30 -13.66
N ALA A 76 -1.48 11.36 -13.96
CA ALA A 76 -0.43 11.53 -14.94
C ALA A 76 -0.73 10.67 -16.19
N ASN A 77 -0.57 11.25 -17.38
CA ASN A 77 -0.61 10.51 -18.64
C ASN A 77 0.71 9.78 -18.90
N ALA A 78 0.78 8.97 -19.95
CA ALA A 78 1.96 8.17 -20.25
C ALA A 78 3.24 9.00 -20.45
N GLU A 79 3.15 10.20 -21.02
CA GLU A 79 4.29 11.10 -21.25
C GLU A 79 4.80 11.69 -19.93
N GLU A 80 3.89 12.08 -19.02
CA GLU A 80 4.22 12.60 -17.71
C GLU A 80 4.85 11.52 -16.82
N LEU A 81 4.31 10.28 -16.87
CA LEU A 81 4.90 9.13 -16.18
C LEU A 81 6.32 8.83 -16.68
N ALA A 82 6.57 8.92 -18.00
CA ALA A 82 7.90 8.74 -18.56
C ALA A 82 8.90 9.81 -18.07
N LYS A 83 8.48 11.08 -18.01
CA LYS A 83 9.30 12.17 -17.47
C LYS A 83 9.60 12.00 -15.97
N GLU A 84 8.66 11.49 -15.21
CA GLU A 84 8.87 11.20 -13.78
C GLU A 84 9.83 10.02 -13.58
N ALA A 85 9.74 8.99 -14.42
CA ALA A 85 10.68 7.86 -14.42
C ALA A 85 12.12 8.32 -14.71
N GLU A 86 12.31 9.24 -15.67
CA GLU A 86 13.62 9.85 -15.97
C GLU A 86 14.17 10.64 -14.76
N GLN A 87 13.29 11.21 -13.93
CA GLN A 87 13.68 11.95 -12.71
C GLN A 87 13.98 11.04 -11.52
N ASN A 88 13.85 9.71 -11.69
CA ASN A 88 14.08 8.71 -10.66
C ASN A 88 13.30 8.98 -9.35
N LEU A 89 12.04 9.41 -9.50
CA LEU A 89 11.17 9.75 -8.36
C LEU A 89 10.55 8.52 -7.69
N ASP A 90 10.65 7.34 -8.31
CA ASP A 90 10.06 6.13 -7.77
C ASP A 90 10.77 5.64 -6.50
N VAL A 91 9.96 5.37 -5.49
CA VAL A 91 10.38 4.78 -4.21
C VAL A 91 9.70 3.43 -4.07
N PHE A 92 10.48 2.39 -3.81
CA PHE A 92 9.99 1.02 -3.80
C PHE A 92 10.00 0.39 -2.41
N VAL A 93 8.98 -0.45 -2.16
CA VAL A 93 8.88 -1.33 -1.00
C VAL A 93 8.55 -2.75 -1.46
N VAL A 94 8.69 -3.73 -0.57
CA VAL A 94 8.20 -5.10 -0.80
C VAL A 94 6.95 -5.28 0.05
N ALA A 95 5.80 -5.44 -0.58
CA ALA A 95 4.52 -5.58 0.10
C ALA A 95 3.45 -6.14 -0.85
N ASP A 96 2.31 -6.57 -0.30
CA ASP A 96 1.11 -6.82 -1.10
C ASP A 96 0.46 -5.50 -1.52
N HIS A 97 0.24 -5.35 -2.83
CA HIS A 97 -0.26 -4.10 -3.43
C HIS A 97 -1.61 -3.66 -2.85
N GLU A 98 -2.59 -4.56 -2.80
CA GLU A 98 -3.93 -4.24 -2.32
C GLU A 98 -3.94 -3.91 -0.83
N THR A 99 -3.07 -4.55 -0.06
CA THR A 99 -2.93 -4.32 1.38
C THR A 99 -2.42 -2.90 1.65
N ILE A 100 -1.35 -2.46 0.98
CA ILE A 100 -0.81 -1.11 1.17
C ILE A 100 -1.74 -0.06 0.55
N LYS A 101 -2.32 -0.32 -0.61
CA LYS A 101 -3.33 0.57 -1.20
C LYS A 101 -4.50 0.80 -0.25
N THR A 102 -5.02 -0.25 0.38
CA THR A 102 -6.09 -0.15 1.38
C THR A 102 -5.67 0.73 2.57
N ALA A 103 -4.43 0.57 3.06
CA ALA A 103 -3.91 1.40 4.15
C ALA A 103 -3.87 2.88 3.79
N VAL A 104 -3.28 3.23 2.64
CA VAL A 104 -3.17 4.63 2.18
C VAL A 104 -4.56 5.20 1.88
N LYS A 105 -5.42 4.46 1.19
CA LYS A 105 -6.80 4.85 0.90
C LYS A 105 -7.59 5.22 2.17
N ASN A 106 -7.52 4.38 3.19
CA ASN A 106 -8.20 4.63 4.47
C ASN A 106 -7.70 5.92 5.15
N LEU A 107 -6.40 6.20 5.08
CA LEU A 107 -5.85 7.44 5.64
C LEU A 107 -6.34 8.66 4.85
N VAL A 108 -6.31 8.60 3.51
CA VAL A 108 -6.83 9.69 2.65
C VAL A 108 -8.32 9.90 2.87
N GLU A 109 -9.09 8.82 2.97
CA GLU A 109 -10.52 8.90 3.27
C GLU A 109 -10.80 9.57 4.62
N ASN A 110 -10.05 9.22 5.66
CA ASN A 110 -10.15 9.86 6.96
C ASN A 110 -9.79 11.35 6.88
N ALA A 111 -8.69 11.69 6.21
CA ALA A 111 -8.27 13.07 6.00
C ALA A 111 -9.37 13.91 5.35
N ILE A 112 -10.02 13.41 4.28
CA ILE A 112 -11.13 14.07 3.62
C ILE A 112 -12.36 14.19 4.54
N ASN A 113 -12.68 13.11 5.28
CA ASN A 113 -13.86 13.08 6.15
C ASN A 113 -13.80 14.13 7.26
N TYR A 114 -12.63 14.32 7.86
CA TYR A 114 -12.44 15.18 9.02
C TYR A 114 -11.91 16.59 8.70
N SER A 115 -11.58 16.85 7.46
CA SER A 115 -11.22 18.20 6.98
C SER A 115 -12.44 19.04 6.64
N PRO A 116 -12.39 20.36 6.89
CA PRO A 116 -13.36 21.31 6.37
C PRO A 116 -13.34 21.37 4.84
N GLU A 117 -14.39 21.93 4.25
CA GLU A 117 -14.41 22.27 2.83
C GLU A 117 -13.33 23.29 2.49
N HIS A 118 -12.86 23.27 1.23
CA HIS A 118 -11.86 24.20 0.70
C HIS A 118 -10.47 24.10 1.36
N THR A 119 -10.14 22.92 1.89
CA THR A 119 -8.82 22.61 2.46
C THR A 119 -8.00 21.71 1.53
N THR A 120 -6.80 21.33 1.98
CA THR A 120 -5.91 20.46 1.24
C THR A 120 -5.63 19.18 2.04
N VAL A 121 -5.68 18.03 1.36
CA VAL A 121 -5.15 16.77 1.84
C VAL A 121 -3.92 16.44 0.99
N ALA A 122 -2.77 16.28 1.64
CA ALA A 122 -1.51 16.01 0.98
C ALA A 122 -0.98 14.62 1.30
N VAL A 123 -0.52 13.91 0.27
CA VAL A 123 0.24 12.67 0.41
C VAL A 123 1.70 12.95 0.03
N GLY A 124 2.61 12.76 0.96
CA GLY A 124 4.05 12.92 0.77
C GLY A 124 4.76 11.58 0.87
N ILE A 125 5.63 11.29 -0.09
CA ILE A 125 6.48 10.10 -0.11
C ILE A 125 7.93 10.55 0.02
N GLY A 126 8.71 9.87 0.85
CA GLY A 126 10.13 10.18 1.00
C GLY A 126 10.91 9.03 1.62
N ILE A 127 12.24 9.18 1.61
CA ILE A 127 13.16 8.24 2.27
C ILE A 127 13.74 8.93 3.49
N GLU A 128 13.59 8.33 4.65
CA GLU A 128 14.08 8.81 5.93
C GLU A 128 14.81 7.70 6.67
N SER A 129 16.08 7.93 6.97
CA SER A 129 16.92 6.95 7.67
C SER A 129 16.91 5.56 7.02
N GLY A 130 16.90 5.50 5.68
CA GLY A 130 16.89 4.25 4.92
C GLY A 130 15.54 3.51 4.89
N LYS A 131 14.48 4.18 5.31
CA LYS A 131 13.11 3.67 5.26
C LYS A 131 12.24 4.58 4.39
N VAL A 132 11.24 4.01 3.76
CA VAL A 132 10.21 4.74 3.03
C VAL A 132 9.19 5.25 4.00
N ALA A 133 8.91 6.55 3.94
CA ALA A 133 7.86 7.21 4.70
C ALA A 133 6.75 7.68 3.75
N ILE A 134 5.50 7.30 4.05
CA ILE A 134 4.29 7.79 3.38
C ILE A 134 3.54 8.62 4.41
N ARG A 135 3.39 9.91 4.16
CA ARG A 135 2.69 10.84 5.04
C ARG A 135 1.39 11.28 4.42
N VAL A 136 0.30 11.15 5.17
CA VAL A 136 -0.99 11.75 4.83
C VAL A 136 -1.23 12.90 5.80
N VAL A 137 -1.30 14.10 5.27
CA VAL A 137 -1.45 15.35 6.02
C VAL A 137 -2.81 15.94 5.73
N ASP A 138 -3.55 16.29 6.77
CA ASP A 138 -4.84 16.96 6.68
C ASP A 138 -4.85 18.30 7.46
N GLN A 139 -5.77 19.15 7.08
CA GLN A 139 -6.08 20.43 7.75
C GLN A 139 -7.42 20.31 8.51
N GLY A 140 -7.64 19.13 9.10
CA GLY A 140 -8.88 18.80 9.78
C GLY A 140 -8.98 19.32 11.20
N ILE A 141 -9.97 18.81 11.91
CA ILE A 141 -10.24 19.19 13.30
C ILE A 141 -9.15 18.75 14.29
N GLY A 142 -8.22 17.90 13.85
CA GLY A 142 -7.23 17.27 14.72
C GLY A 142 -7.84 16.23 15.67
N ILE A 143 -6.96 15.67 16.51
CA ILE A 143 -7.29 14.59 17.45
C ILE A 143 -6.85 15.00 18.84
N PRO A 144 -7.73 14.93 19.84
CA PRO A 144 -7.38 15.19 21.25
C PRO A 144 -6.24 14.27 21.72
N ALA A 145 -5.29 14.81 22.46
CA ALA A 145 -4.13 14.07 22.96
C ALA A 145 -4.53 12.79 23.75
N ALA A 146 -5.61 12.87 24.52
CA ALA A 146 -6.15 11.73 25.28
C ALA A 146 -6.64 10.57 24.38
N SER A 147 -6.92 10.84 23.11
CA SER A 147 -7.44 9.86 22.15
C SER A 147 -6.34 9.23 21.28
N LEU A 148 -5.16 9.85 21.17
CA LEU A 148 -4.09 9.43 20.25
C LEU A 148 -3.65 7.97 20.45
N SER A 149 -3.60 7.47 21.69
CA SER A 149 -3.24 6.09 21.98
C SER A 149 -4.31 5.08 21.57
N ARG A 150 -5.56 5.53 21.42
CA ARG A 150 -6.74 4.68 21.21
C ARG A 150 -7.29 4.69 19.80
N ILE A 151 -6.91 5.64 18.95
CA ILE A 151 -7.50 5.80 17.60
C ILE A 151 -7.29 4.59 16.71
N PHE A 152 -6.34 3.70 17.01
CA PHE A 152 -6.10 2.44 16.31
C PHE A 152 -6.85 1.25 16.89
N GLU A 153 -7.61 1.45 18.01
CA GLU A 153 -8.49 0.43 18.57
C GLU A 153 -9.71 0.23 17.64
N ARG A 154 -10.18 -1.01 17.51
CA ARG A 154 -11.37 -1.34 16.71
C ARG A 154 -12.61 -0.66 17.32
N PHE A 155 -13.45 -0.09 16.45
CA PHE A 155 -14.68 0.62 16.81
C PHE A 155 -14.48 1.88 17.65
N TYR A 156 -13.23 2.27 17.94
CA TYR A 156 -12.97 3.49 18.67
C TYR A 156 -13.28 4.73 17.83
N ARG A 157 -13.87 5.73 18.45
CA ARG A 157 -14.26 7.00 17.82
C ARG A 157 -14.12 8.12 18.84
N VAL A 158 -13.47 9.20 18.47
CA VAL A 158 -13.29 10.39 19.33
C VAL A 158 -14.63 11.03 19.62
N ASP A 159 -15.49 11.19 18.61
CA ASP A 159 -16.85 11.72 18.72
C ASP A 159 -17.85 10.79 18.00
N PRO A 160 -18.61 9.97 18.77
CA PRO A 160 -19.61 9.07 18.19
C PRO A 160 -20.78 9.79 17.50
N ALA A 161 -21.12 11.03 17.89
CA ALA A 161 -22.23 11.78 17.33
C ALA A 161 -21.87 12.30 15.92
N ARG A 162 -20.77 13.02 15.80
CA ARG A 162 -20.25 13.58 14.53
C ARG A 162 -19.90 12.49 13.53
N SER A 163 -19.34 11.39 14.01
CA SER A 163 -18.98 10.28 13.15
C SER A 163 -20.19 9.52 12.59
N ARG A 164 -21.40 9.67 13.12
CA ARG A 164 -22.64 9.16 12.50
C ARG A 164 -22.98 9.91 11.21
N GLU A 165 -22.69 11.19 11.17
CA GLU A 165 -22.92 12.04 9.99
C GLU A 165 -21.95 11.70 8.84
N THR A 166 -20.69 11.39 9.17
CA THR A 166 -19.65 11.02 8.20
C THR A 166 -19.64 9.55 7.81
N GLY A 167 -20.53 8.72 8.40
CA GLY A 167 -20.61 7.28 8.09
C GLY A 167 -19.48 6.41 8.70
N GLY A 168 -18.59 6.98 9.50
CA GLY A 168 -17.43 6.28 10.02
C GLY A 168 -17.76 5.04 10.88
N THR A 169 -17.11 3.91 10.60
CA THR A 169 -17.31 2.63 11.30
C THR A 169 -16.40 2.44 12.52
N GLY A 170 -15.33 3.25 12.63
CA GLY A 170 -14.28 3.07 13.63
C GLY A 170 -13.34 1.89 13.34
N LEU A 171 -13.36 1.36 12.11
CA LEU A 171 -12.51 0.24 11.71
C LEU A 171 -11.33 0.68 10.82
N GLY A 172 -11.44 1.80 10.10
CA GLY A 172 -10.46 2.21 9.10
C GLY A 172 -9.03 2.29 9.63
N LEU A 173 -8.78 2.98 10.75
CA LEU A 173 -7.44 3.10 11.32
C LEU A 173 -6.92 1.77 11.90
N ALA A 174 -7.80 0.94 12.47
CA ALA A 174 -7.42 -0.40 12.92
C ALA A 174 -7.01 -1.30 11.74
N ILE A 175 -7.73 -1.24 10.62
CA ILE A 175 -7.38 -1.92 9.37
C ILE A 175 -6.04 -1.38 8.85
N THR A 176 -5.87 -0.07 8.77
CA THR A 176 -4.61 0.56 8.32
C THR A 176 -3.42 0.07 9.13
N LYS A 177 -3.51 0.09 10.46
CA LYS A 177 -2.44 -0.39 11.34
C LYS A 177 -2.09 -1.83 11.03
N HIS A 178 -3.07 -2.69 10.91
CA HIS A 178 -2.87 -4.11 10.63
C HIS A 178 -2.23 -4.34 9.25
N CYS A 179 -2.76 -3.72 8.19
CA CYS A 179 -2.18 -3.78 6.86
C CYS A 179 -0.70 -3.38 6.83
N VAL A 180 -0.35 -2.31 7.55
CA VAL A 180 1.03 -1.81 7.62
C VAL A 180 1.93 -2.78 8.39
N GLU A 181 1.48 -3.30 9.54
CA GLU A 181 2.23 -4.25 10.37
C GLU A 181 2.45 -5.58 9.63
N ASP A 182 1.47 -6.08 8.90
CA ASP A 182 1.58 -7.30 8.09
C ASP A 182 2.60 -7.17 6.95
N CYS A 183 2.83 -5.96 6.46
CA CYS A 183 3.87 -5.65 5.48
C CYS A 183 5.22 -5.28 6.13
N GLY A 184 5.41 -5.54 7.43
CA GLY A 184 6.64 -5.24 8.15
C GLY A 184 6.91 -3.75 8.38
N GLY A 185 5.89 -2.92 8.22
CA GLY A 185 5.94 -1.47 8.46
C GLY A 185 5.48 -1.07 9.85
N THR A 186 5.47 0.23 10.08
CA THR A 186 4.91 0.86 11.29
C THR A 186 4.08 2.07 10.91
N ILE A 187 3.07 2.39 11.74
CA ILE A 187 2.26 3.60 11.59
C ILE A 187 2.37 4.46 12.83
N SER A 188 2.48 5.76 12.62
CA SER A 188 2.47 6.77 13.68
C SER A 188 1.56 7.93 13.32
N VAL A 189 1.21 8.74 14.32
CA VAL A 189 0.37 9.93 14.16
C VAL A 189 0.92 11.08 14.95
N TRP A 190 0.95 12.25 14.32
CA TRP A 190 1.03 13.53 14.98
C TRP A 190 -0.27 14.28 14.72
N SER A 191 -0.86 14.86 15.75
CA SER A 191 -2.08 15.64 15.59
C SER A 191 -2.24 16.64 16.74
N ARG A 192 -2.88 17.76 16.43
CA ARG A 192 -3.28 18.77 17.37
C ARG A 192 -4.68 19.28 17.05
N GLU A 193 -5.52 19.38 18.08
CA GLU A 193 -6.88 19.91 17.89
C GLU A 193 -6.87 21.28 17.25
N GLY A 194 -7.67 21.47 16.22
CA GLY A 194 -7.78 22.69 15.43
C GLY A 194 -6.68 22.91 14.38
N GLU A 195 -5.64 22.07 14.34
CA GLU A 195 -4.53 22.22 13.37
C GLU A 195 -4.50 21.11 12.30
N GLY A 196 -5.15 19.96 12.57
CA GLY A 196 -5.16 18.81 11.68
C GLY A 196 -4.31 17.65 12.18
N SER A 197 -4.02 16.70 11.28
CA SER A 197 -3.27 15.50 11.58
C SER A 197 -2.26 15.15 10.50
N THR A 198 -1.21 14.44 10.91
CA THR A 198 -0.24 13.80 10.01
C THR A 198 -0.11 12.34 10.41
N PHE A 199 -0.57 11.45 9.56
CA PHE A 199 -0.35 10.02 9.68
C PHE A 199 0.86 9.64 8.87
N THR A 200 1.79 8.87 9.46
CA THR A 200 3.01 8.41 8.79
C THR A 200 3.10 6.90 8.82
N ILE A 201 3.11 6.29 7.63
CA ILE A 201 3.46 4.88 7.43
C ILE A 201 4.95 4.84 7.13
N THR A 202 5.70 3.96 7.82
CA THR A 202 7.13 3.76 7.59
C THR A 202 7.38 2.30 7.27
N MET A 203 8.06 2.03 6.15
CA MET A 203 8.34 0.67 5.65
C MET A 203 9.83 0.52 5.30
N PRO A 204 10.37 -0.71 5.34
CA PRO A 204 11.69 -0.97 4.76
C PRO A 204 11.72 -0.59 3.28
N GLN A 205 12.77 0.10 2.85
CA GLN A 205 12.98 0.37 1.43
C GLN A 205 13.40 -0.92 0.73
N ALA A 206 12.82 -1.22 -0.44
CA ALA A 206 13.29 -2.30 -1.29
C ALA A 206 14.67 -1.94 -1.84
N SER A 207 15.70 -2.71 -1.48
CA SER A 207 17.08 -2.52 -1.94
C SER A 207 17.22 -3.10 -3.35
N GLY A 208 17.78 -2.33 -4.29
CA GLY A 208 18.26 -2.80 -5.59
C GLY A 208 17.18 -3.18 -6.61
N ALA A 209 17.55 -3.26 -7.87
CA ALA A 209 16.76 -3.90 -8.91
C ALA A 209 16.64 -5.39 -8.58
N ALA A 210 15.45 -5.87 -8.24
CA ALA A 210 15.16 -7.27 -8.35
C ALA A 210 15.11 -7.58 -9.85
N GLU A 211 16.19 -8.16 -10.40
CA GLU A 211 16.04 -8.93 -11.62
C GLU A 211 14.98 -10.01 -11.33
N PRO A 212 14.01 -10.24 -12.23
CA PRO A 212 13.11 -11.36 -12.08
C PRO A 212 13.98 -12.62 -12.01
N ASP A 213 13.81 -13.36 -10.92
CA ASP A 213 14.40 -14.67 -10.73
C ASP A 213 13.82 -15.58 -11.84
N HIS A 214 14.51 -15.64 -12.95
CA HIS A 214 14.27 -16.67 -13.96
C HIS A 214 14.66 -18.01 -13.29
N PRO A 215 13.74 -18.95 -13.13
CA PRO A 215 14.12 -20.27 -12.70
C PRO A 215 15.14 -20.79 -13.70
N ALA A 216 16.36 -21.00 -13.23
CA ALA A 216 17.43 -21.59 -14.00
C ALA A 216 16.90 -22.92 -14.56
N ASP A 217 16.83 -22.98 -15.87
CA ASP A 217 16.63 -24.20 -16.67
C ASP A 217 17.74 -25.21 -16.32
N SER A 218 17.53 -25.96 -15.26
CA SER A 218 18.27 -27.19 -14.99
C SER A 218 17.59 -28.32 -15.74
N ALA A 219 17.64 -28.26 -17.04
CA ALA A 219 17.22 -29.34 -17.90
C ALA A 219 18.42 -29.86 -18.70
N ASN A 220 18.94 -30.98 -18.21
CA ASN A 220 19.27 -32.11 -19.06
C ASN A 220 20.51 -31.98 -19.97
N ASP A 221 21.66 -32.28 -19.42
CA ASP A 221 22.70 -32.93 -20.25
C ASP A 221 22.97 -34.31 -19.68
N ASN A 222 22.13 -35.26 -20.09
CA ASN A 222 22.37 -36.68 -19.86
C ASN A 222 21.81 -37.49 -21.03
N THR A 223 22.43 -37.34 -22.22
CA THR A 223 22.29 -38.35 -23.30
C THR A 223 23.37 -38.12 -24.34
N ARG A 224 24.51 -38.80 -24.20
CA ARG A 224 25.31 -39.27 -25.33
C ARG A 224 26.57 -39.97 -24.83
N GLU A 225 26.41 -41.24 -24.50
CA GLU A 225 27.49 -42.24 -24.73
C GLU A 225 26.88 -43.64 -24.70
N LYS A 226 26.46 -44.08 -25.87
CA LYS A 226 26.40 -45.52 -26.21
C LYS A 226 26.27 -45.62 -27.74
N LYS A 227 27.37 -45.87 -28.38
CA LYS A 227 27.51 -46.83 -29.50
C LYS A 227 28.84 -46.64 -30.21
N GLN A 228 29.68 -47.68 -30.06
CA GLN A 228 30.27 -48.50 -31.10
C GLN A 228 31.46 -49.20 -30.42
N SER A 229 31.34 -50.43 -30.05
CA SER A 229 31.35 -51.72 -30.74
C SER A 229 32.45 -51.81 -31.82
N GLY A 230 33.33 -52.68 -31.58
CA GLY A 230 33.69 -53.61 -32.62
C GLY A 230 35.18 -53.74 -32.93
N HIS A 231 35.68 -54.92 -32.62
CA HIS A 231 36.68 -55.66 -33.42
C HIS A 231 38.08 -55.05 -33.51
N SER A 232 39.11 -55.69 -33.32
CA SER A 232 39.60 -57.07 -33.54
C SER A 232 41.07 -57.14 -33.16
N THR A 233 41.43 -58.23 -32.61
CA THR A 233 42.50 -59.18 -32.96
C THR A 233 43.97 -58.73 -32.90
N THR A 234 44.65 -59.44 -32.05
CA THR A 234 45.79 -60.32 -32.38
C THR A 234 47.21 -59.75 -32.29
N THR A 235 47.95 -60.47 -31.54
CA THR A 235 49.30 -61.00 -31.68
C THR A 235 50.47 -60.21 -31.07
N GLU A 236 50.98 -60.89 -30.15
CA GLU A 236 52.40 -61.35 -30.04
C GLU A 236 53.48 -60.31 -29.73
N ASN A 237 54.10 -60.67 -28.77
CA ASN A 237 55.49 -61.10 -28.54
C ASN A 237 56.42 -60.09 -27.92
N GLU A 238 57.01 -60.67 -26.93
CA GLU A 238 58.43 -60.77 -26.61
C GLU A 238 59.15 -59.52 -26.07
N GLU A 239 59.61 -59.81 -24.94
CA GLU A 239 60.99 -59.87 -24.44
C GLU A 239 61.72 -58.58 -24.03
N ASN A 240 62.25 -58.78 -22.87
CA ASN A 240 63.55 -58.37 -22.39
C ASN A 240 63.83 -56.95 -21.87
N HIS A 241 63.97 -56.82 -20.75
CA HIS A 241 65.10 -56.77 -19.81
C HIS A 241 64.70 -56.10 -18.53
#